data_00c054dedf5db66dac20381378d60248
#
_entry.id   00c054dedf5db66dac20381378d60248
#
_cell.length_a   1.000
_cell.length_b   1.000
_cell.length_c   1.000
_cell.angle_alpha   90.00
_cell.angle_beta   90.00
_cell.angle_gamma   90.00
#
_symmetry.space_group_name_H-M   'P 1'
#
loop_
_entity.id
_entity.type
_entity.pdbx_description
1 polymer ?
#
loop_
_entity_poly.entity_id
_entity_poly.type
_entity_poly.pdbx_seq_one_letter_code
_entity_poly.pdbx_strand_id
1 'polypeptide(L)'
;MSIFLPMLGVVVTILAGWAMIRRYQTHIVLLFSGLILVAAAAFLAGVDILPKGVKPSGFAGFDIFNLLVSIGKKQASGIGFLIMAAGGFAAYMERIGAANALVRITVSPLRKLNSPYIVLVLGYLIGQLLVMVIPSAAGLAMLLLVALYPILKGVGVSPAAAVAVIGTSAGMTLGPSSGTANLAAKVAGLDPIIYFVQYQLPVAIPTLIAVAVCHYFVQRYYDRKGDDVYQDADQVQAKEVPSVPVWYAVFPLLPIALMIIFSKLVISTVKLDTIAALFLVWVLVILVELIRLRSP
;
A
#
# COMPACT_ATOMS: atom_id res chain seq x y z
N MET A 1 -23.50 -0.66 36.13
CA MET A 1 -22.99 -1.46 35.01
C MET A 1 -22.72 -0.65 33.73
N SER A 2 -23.48 0.42 33.44
CA SER A 2 -23.37 1.23 32.21
C SER A 2 -22.06 2.03 32.04
N ILE A 3 -21.34 2.37 33.10
CA ILE A 3 -20.14 3.21 33.05
C ILE A 3 -18.84 2.38 33.16
N PHE A 4 -18.91 1.21 33.77
CA PHE A 4 -17.73 0.37 34.05
C PHE A 4 -17.03 -0.15 32.78
N LEU A 5 -17.77 -0.70 31.82
CA LEU A 5 -17.21 -1.21 30.56
C LEU A 5 -16.53 -0.13 29.71
N PRO A 6 -17.14 1.06 29.47
CA PRO A 6 -16.47 2.15 28.80
C PRO A 6 -15.18 2.59 29.53
N MET A 7 -15.20 2.69 30.85
CA MET A 7 -14.01 3.02 31.65
C MET A 7 -12.91 1.95 31.50
N LEU A 8 -13.27 0.68 31.55
CA LEU A 8 -12.32 -0.42 31.29
C LEU A 8 -11.71 -0.31 29.88
N GLY A 9 -12.53 0.04 28.88
CA GLY A 9 -12.07 0.29 27.52
C GLY A 9 -11.01 1.39 27.46
N VAL A 10 -11.25 2.51 28.13
CA VAL A 10 -10.27 3.62 28.21
C VAL A 10 -8.99 3.19 28.90
N VAL A 11 -9.08 2.50 30.04
CA VAL A 11 -7.91 2.02 30.79
C VAL A 11 -7.07 1.05 29.94
N VAL A 12 -7.71 0.06 29.29
CA VAL A 12 -7.02 -0.91 28.43
C VAL A 12 -6.35 -0.20 27.24
N THR A 13 -7.01 0.80 26.66
CA THR A 13 -6.44 1.59 25.54
C THR A 13 -5.21 2.36 26.00
N ILE A 14 -5.24 3.01 27.17
CA ILE A 14 -4.09 3.73 27.73
C ILE A 14 -2.94 2.77 28.02
N LEU A 15 -3.22 1.62 28.63
CA LEU A 15 -2.21 0.60 28.92
C LEU A 15 -1.59 0.02 27.66
N ALA A 16 -2.40 -0.22 26.62
CA ALA A 16 -1.91 -0.66 25.31
C ALA A 16 -1.00 0.39 24.67
N GLY A 17 -1.39 1.67 24.69
CA GLY A 17 -0.55 2.77 24.23
C GLY A 17 0.76 2.87 25.00
N TRP A 18 0.71 2.79 26.33
CA TRP A 18 1.91 2.78 27.16
C TRP A 18 2.85 1.60 26.84
N ALA A 19 2.31 0.38 26.67
CA ALA A 19 3.09 -0.79 26.30
C ALA A 19 3.76 -0.63 24.93
N MET A 20 3.06 -0.06 23.96
CA MET A 20 3.63 0.22 22.63
C MET A 20 4.78 1.25 22.71
N ILE A 21 4.64 2.31 23.51
CA ILE A 21 5.71 3.28 23.75
C ILE A 21 6.93 2.61 24.40
N ARG A 22 6.72 1.62 25.27
CA ARG A 22 7.75 0.78 25.88
C ARG A 22 8.38 -0.24 24.93
N ARG A 23 8.05 -0.19 23.61
CA ARG A 23 8.56 -1.07 22.56
C ARG A 23 8.17 -2.55 22.69
N TYR A 24 7.10 -2.88 23.41
CA TYR A 24 6.50 -4.21 23.31
C TYR A 24 5.94 -4.44 21.90
N GLN A 25 5.92 -5.70 21.45
CA GLN A 25 5.44 -6.04 20.11
C GLN A 25 3.97 -5.63 19.93
N THR A 26 3.71 -4.66 19.05
CA THR A 26 2.41 -4.03 18.84
C THR A 26 1.29 -5.04 18.59
N HIS A 27 1.56 -6.05 17.75
CA HIS A 27 0.56 -7.08 17.42
C HIS A 27 0.12 -7.89 18.64
N ILE A 28 1.05 -8.24 19.52
CA ILE A 28 0.77 -8.98 20.76
C ILE A 28 -0.03 -8.10 21.71
N VAL A 29 0.39 -6.84 21.90
CA VAL A 29 -0.31 -5.89 22.79
C VAL A 29 -1.75 -5.70 22.33
N LEU A 30 -1.99 -5.46 21.04
CA LEU A 30 -3.33 -5.28 20.49
C LEU A 30 -4.19 -6.53 20.59
N LEU A 31 -3.63 -7.71 20.32
CA LEU A 31 -4.35 -8.98 20.45
C LEU A 31 -4.82 -9.22 21.90
N PHE A 32 -3.91 -9.09 22.87
CA PHE A 32 -4.27 -9.30 24.28
C PHE A 32 -5.22 -8.22 24.81
N SER A 33 -5.04 -6.97 24.42
CA SER A 33 -5.96 -5.89 24.78
C SER A 33 -7.38 -6.15 24.24
N GLY A 34 -7.47 -6.59 22.97
CA GLY A 34 -8.75 -6.99 22.37
C GLY A 34 -9.39 -8.18 23.09
N LEU A 35 -8.60 -9.21 23.42
CA LEU A 35 -9.08 -10.38 24.18
C LEU A 35 -9.62 -10.01 25.55
N ILE A 36 -8.93 -9.13 26.29
CA ILE A 36 -9.37 -8.63 27.60
C ILE A 36 -10.72 -7.92 27.48
N LEU A 37 -10.88 -7.05 26.49
CA LEU A 37 -12.13 -6.33 26.28
C LEU A 37 -13.29 -7.25 25.89
N VAL A 38 -13.04 -8.23 25.00
CA VAL A 38 -14.05 -9.22 24.62
C VAL A 38 -14.43 -10.11 25.80
N ALA A 39 -13.45 -10.55 26.59
CA ALA A 39 -13.71 -11.33 27.80
C ALA A 39 -14.54 -10.52 28.81
N ALA A 40 -14.19 -9.26 29.02
CA ALA A 40 -14.97 -8.38 29.91
C ALA A 40 -16.42 -8.20 29.41
N ALA A 41 -16.63 -8.05 28.11
CA ALA A 41 -17.96 -7.96 27.52
C ALA A 41 -18.77 -9.26 27.72
N ALA A 42 -18.14 -10.42 27.48
CA ALA A 42 -18.78 -11.72 27.61
C ALA A 42 -19.12 -12.06 29.07
N PHE A 43 -18.14 -11.95 30.00
CA PHE A 43 -18.29 -12.43 31.38
C PHE A 43 -18.92 -11.39 32.32
N LEU A 44 -18.63 -10.08 32.14
CA LEU A 44 -19.12 -9.05 33.07
C LEU A 44 -20.43 -8.41 32.59
N ALA A 45 -20.63 -8.30 31.28
CA ALA A 45 -21.84 -7.69 30.73
C ALA A 45 -22.86 -8.72 30.21
N GLY A 46 -22.48 -9.99 30.08
CA GLY A 46 -23.36 -11.03 29.52
C GLY A 46 -23.80 -10.75 28.07
N VAL A 47 -22.98 -10.01 27.33
CA VAL A 47 -23.28 -9.65 25.94
C VAL A 47 -22.98 -10.84 25.03
N ASP A 48 -23.87 -11.13 24.11
CA ASP A 48 -23.59 -12.09 23.04
C ASP A 48 -22.52 -11.50 22.13
N ILE A 49 -21.32 -12.10 22.16
CA ILE A 49 -20.15 -11.65 21.41
C ILE A 49 -20.06 -12.28 20.03
N LEU A 50 -20.87 -13.31 19.74
CA LEU A 50 -20.78 -14.05 18.48
C LEU A 50 -21.51 -13.30 17.34
N PRO A 51 -20.89 -13.27 16.13
CA PRO A 51 -21.58 -12.71 14.97
C PRO A 51 -22.74 -13.61 14.52
N LYS A 52 -23.74 -12.98 13.89
CA LYS A 52 -24.88 -13.71 13.33
C LYS A 52 -24.43 -14.88 12.46
N GLY A 53 -24.96 -16.07 12.75
CA GLY A 53 -24.64 -17.30 12.01
C GLY A 53 -23.57 -18.20 12.63
N VAL A 54 -22.89 -17.74 13.67
CA VAL A 54 -21.99 -18.60 14.48
C VAL A 54 -22.77 -19.18 15.63
N LYS A 55 -22.80 -20.51 15.76
CA LYS A 55 -23.49 -21.19 16.88
C LYS A 55 -22.65 -21.07 18.15
N PRO A 56 -23.28 -20.70 19.30
CA PRO A 56 -22.59 -20.66 20.58
C PRO A 56 -22.15 -22.06 21.01
N SER A 57 -20.99 -22.14 21.65
CA SER A 57 -20.43 -23.40 22.15
C SER A 57 -21.08 -23.87 23.47
N GLY A 58 -21.85 -23.00 24.12
CA GLY A 58 -22.38 -23.23 25.47
C GLY A 58 -21.44 -22.76 26.60
N PHE A 59 -20.23 -22.30 26.28
CA PHE A 59 -19.28 -21.74 27.23
C PHE A 59 -18.62 -20.47 26.67
N ALA A 60 -18.85 -19.32 27.35
CA ALA A 60 -18.37 -18.02 26.89
C ALA A 60 -16.86 -17.97 26.64
N GLY A 61 -16.04 -18.74 27.39
CA GLY A 61 -14.60 -18.82 27.16
C GLY A 61 -14.25 -19.39 25.80
N PHE A 62 -14.94 -20.39 25.31
CA PHE A 62 -14.72 -20.93 23.96
C PHE A 62 -15.31 -20.02 22.89
N ASP A 63 -16.38 -19.30 23.20
CA ASP A 63 -16.99 -18.38 22.26
C ASP A 63 -16.11 -17.16 21.94
N ILE A 64 -15.21 -16.75 22.85
CA ILE A 64 -14.17 -15.74 22.57
C ILE A 64 -13.25 -16.24 21.43
N PHE A 65 -12.82 -17.51 21.48
CA PHE A 65 -11.99 -18.07 20.39
C PHE A 65 -12.79 -18.30 19.10
N ASN A 66 -14.06 -18.69 19.19
CA ASN A 66 -14.95 -18.78 18.03
C ASN A 66 -15.13 -17.42 17.35
N LEU A 67 -15.21 -16.34 18.14
CA LEU A 67 -15.21 -14.98 17.61
C LEU A 67 -13.92 -14.67 16.86
N LEU A 68 -12.75 -14.95 17.44
CA LEU A 68 -11.46 -14.74 16.78
C LEU A 68 -11.36 -15.50 15.46
N VAL A 69 -11.77 -16.78 15.45
CA VAL A 69 -11.77 -17.61 14.23
C VAL A 69 -12.72 -17.03 13.18
N SER A 70 -13.90 -16.55 13.58
CA SER A 70 -14.88 -15.97 12.66
C SER A 70 -14.37 -14.66 12.04
N ILE A 71 -13.76 -13.79 12.85
CA ILE A 71 -13.11 -12.55 12.39
C ILE A 71 -11.96 -12.90 11.44
N GLY A 72 -11.10 -13.83 11.82
CA GLY A 72 -9.97 -14.28 11.01
C GLY A 72 -10.41 -14.80 9.64
N LYS A 73 -11.42 -15.68 9.61
CA LYS A 73 -12.00 -16.20 8.35
C LYS A 73 -12.55 -15.06 7.49
N LYS A 74 -13.33 -14.14 8.06
CA LYS A 74 -13.93 -13.01 7.35
C LYS A 74 -12.86 -12.06 6.78
N GLN A 75 -11.82 -11.78 7.55
CA GLN A 75 -10.72 -10.92 7.09
C GLN A 75 -9.86 -11.62 6.05
N ALA A 76 -9.53 -12.89 6.23
CA ALA A 76 -8.75 -13.66 5.26
C ALA A 76 -9.46 -13.81 3.91
N SER A 77 -10.76 -14.14 3.90
CA SER A 77 -11.54 -14.29 2.67
C SER A 77 -11.91 -12.95 2.01
N GLY A 78 -11.86 -11.86 2.74
CA GLY A 78 -12.17 -10.53 2.24
C GLY A 78 -10.93 -9.74 1.82
N ILE A 79 -10.60 -8.75 2.64
CA ILE A 79 -9.48 -7.84 2.36
C ILE A 79 -8.12 -8.54 2.39
N GLY A 80 -7.95 -9.56 3.23
CA GLY A 80 -6.71 -10.34 3.30
C GLY A 80 -6.41 -11.03 1.96
N PHE A 81 -7.42 -11.62 1.32
CA PHE A 81 -7.25 -12.24 0.01
C PHE A 81 -6.90 -11.21 -1.08
N LEU A 82 -7.51 -10.03 -1.04
CA LEU A 82 -7.14 -8.93 -1.94
C LEU A 82 -5.68 -8.51 -1.74
N ILE A 83 -5.23 -8.35 -0.48
CA ILE A 83 -3.84 -7.97 -0.17
C ILE A 83 -2.86 -9.04 -0.65
N MET A 84 -3.19 -10.33 -0.43
CA MET A 84 -2.36 -11.45 -0.92
C MET A 84 -2.31 -11.47 -2.45
N ALA A 85 -3.43 -11.27 -3.14
CA ALA A 85 -3.48 -11.24 -4.61
C ALA A 85 -2.67 -10.07 -5.17
N ALA A 86 -2.88 -8.85 -4.64
CA ALA A 86 -2.16 -7.66 -5.08
C ALA A 86 -0.66 -7.74 -4.76
N GLY A 87 -0.30 -8.21 -3.56
CA GLY A 87 1.09 -8.40 -3.17
C GLY A 87 1.81 -9.47 -3.98
N GLY A 88 1.15 -10.60 -4.22
CA GLY A 88 1.68 -11.68 -5.06
C GLY A 88 1.86 -11.23 -6.52
N PHE A 89 0.88 -10.52 -7.07
CA PHE A 89 0.98 -9.92 -8.41
C PHE A 89 2.16 -8.94 -8.49
N ALA A 90 2.28 -8.02 -7.54
CA ALA A 90 3.37 -7.04 -7.50
C ALA A 90 4.74 -7.72 -7.40
N ALA A 91 4.88 -8.73 -6.52
CA ALA A 91 6.11 -9.50 -6.38
C ALA A 91 6.47 -10.26 -7.67
N TYR A 92 5.47 -10.79 -8.38
CA TYR A 92 5.70 -11.44 -9.66
C TYR A 92 6.14 -10.44 -10.74
N MET A 93 5.49 -9.26 -10.84
CA MET A 93 5.89 -8.19 -11.76
C MET A 93 7.33 -7.70 -11.48
N GLU A 94 7.73 -7.63 -10.21
CA GLU A 94 9.10 -7.30 -9.82
C GLU A 94 10.07 -8.40 -10.26
N ARG A 95 9.72 -9.67 -10.01
CA ARG A 95 10.57 -10.83 -10.34
C ARG A 95 10.84 -10.95 -11.84
N ILE A 96 9.85 -10.71 -12.70
CA ILE A 96 10.01 -10.76 -14.16
C ILE A 96 10.60 -9.46 -14.74
N GLY A 97 10.87 -8.44 -13.92
CA GLY A 97 11.44 -7.16 -14.34
C GLY A 97 10.42 -6.16 -14.93
N ALA A 98 9.13 -6.50 -15.00
CA ALA A 98 8.09 -5.64 -15.56
C ALA A 98 7.91 -4.34 -14.74
N ALA A 99 7.90 -4.45 -13.42
CA ALA A 99 7.84 -3.29 -12.52
C ALA A 99 9.04 -2.37 -12.71
N ASN A 100 10.24 -2.93 -12.85
CA ASN A 100 11.46 -2.17 -13.11
C ASN A 100 11.43 -1.47 -14.49
N ALA A 101 10.94 -2.15 -15.53
CA ALA A 101 10.76 -1.53 -16.86
C ALA A 101 9.84 -0.32 -16.79
N LEU A 102 8.71 -0.42 -16.05
CA LEU A 102 7.77 0.67 -15.84
C LEU A 102 8.44 1.85 -15.12
N VAL A 103 9.13 1.60 -14.00
CA VAL A 103 9.83 2.64 -13.24
C VAL A 103 10.88 3.32 -14.11
N ARG A 104 11.71 2.57 -14.83
CA ARG A 104 12.74 3.13 -15.73
C ARG A 104 12.16 4.07 -16.78
N ILE A 105 11.08 3.68 -17.45
CA ILE A 105 10.45 4.52 -18.49
C ILE A 105 9.90 5.80 -17.86
N THR A 106 9.21 5.68 -16.72
CA THR A 106 8.55 6.81 -16.08
C THR A 106 9.52 7.82 -15.49
N VAL A 107 10.66 7.34 -14.96
CA VAL A 107 11.68 8.19 -14.32
C VAL A 107 12.71 8.74 -15.34
N SER A 108 12.92 8.05 -16.47
CA SER A 108 13.93 8.42 -17.46
C SER A 108 13.83 9.87 -17.99
N PRO A 109 12.64 10.46 -18.23
CA PRO A 109 12.54 11.84 -18.68
C PRO A 109 13.12 12.86 -17.70
N LEU A 110 13.15 12.54 -16.41
CA LEU A 110 13.70 13.42 -15.37
C LEU A 110 15.20 13.71 -15.57
N ARG A 111 15.94 12.79 -16.21
CA ARG A 111 17.37 12.97 -16.50
C ARG A 111 17.67 14.15 -17.41
N LYS A 112 16.66 14.64 -18.15
CA LYS A 112 16.80 15.79 -19.08
C LYS A 112 16.62 17.14 -18.38
N LEU A 113 16.20 17.13 -17.12
CA LEU A 113 15.94 18.34 -16.35
C LEU A 113 17.16 18.69 -15.47
N ASN A 114 17.53 19.97 -15.46
CA ASN A 114 18.71 20.45 -14.74
C ASN A 114 18.36 21.20 -13.44
N SER A 115 17.10 21.17 -13.01
CA SER A 115 16.66 21.86 -11.79
C SER A 115 16.44 20.86 -10.65
N PRO A 116 17.30 20.87 -9.60
CA PRO A 116 17.28 19.87 -8.53
C PRO A 116 15.91 19.69 -7.89
N TYR A 117 15.28 20.77 -7.41
CA TYR A 117 14.04 20.69 -6.67
C TYR A 117 12.81 20.47 -7.54
N ILE A 118 12.87 20.82 -8.84
CA ILE A 118 11.81 20.44 -9.80
C ILE A 118 11.87 18.94 -10.08
N VAL A 119 13.06 18.39 -10.28
CA VAL A 119 13.25 16.93 -10.47
C VAL A 119 12.81 16.18 -9.22
N LEU A 120 13.10 16.70 -8.03
CA LEU A 120 12.70 16.14 -6.76
C LEU A 120 11.16 16.09 -6.63
N VAL A 121 10.46 17.19 -6.91
CA VAL A 121 8.99 17.28 -6.86
C VAL A 121 8.34 16.36 -7.89
N LEU A 122 8.84 16.35 -9.13
CA LEU A 122 8.34 15.46 -10.17
C LEU A 122 8.63 13.99 -9.82
N GLY A 123 9.77 13.69 -9.22
CA GLY A 123 10.09 12.36 -8.72
C GLY A 123 9.08 11.89 -7.67
N TYR A 124 8.68 12.76 -6.73
CA TYR A 124 7.61 12.48 -5.77
C TYR A 124 6.28 12.16 -6.46
N LEU A 125 5.84 13.01 -7.40
CA LEU A 125 4.57 12.82 -8.11
C LEU A 125 4.57 11.52 -8.94
N ILE A 126 5.67 11.24 -9.61
CA ILE A 126 5.87 9.96 -10.34
C ILE A 126 5.78 8.78 -9.37
N GLY A 127 6.44 8.85 -8.22
CA GLY A 127 6.37 7.81 -7.22
C GLY A 127 4.93 7.56 -6.72
N GLN A 128 4.14 8.61 -6.54
CA GLN A 128 2.73 8.50 -6.17
C GLN A 128 1.86 7.88 -7.28
N LEU A 129 2.17 8.14 -8.54
CA LEU A 129 1.50 7.45 -9.65
C LEU A 129 1.89 5.96 -9.70
N LEU A 130 3.16 5.66 -9.46
CA LEU A 130 3.67 4.29 -9.48
C LEU A 130 3.10 3.44 -8.34
N VAL A 131 2.85 4.00 -7.15
CA VAL A 131 2.25 3.24 -6.03
C VAL A 131 0.83 2.75 -6.34
N MET A 132 0.11 3.43 -7.21
CA MET A 132 -1.22 2.97 -7.66
C MET A 132 -1.14 1.66 -8.43
N VAL A 133 -0.02 1.43 -9.12
CA VAL A 133 0.22 0.28 -10.01
C VAL A 133 1.05 -0.80 -9.30
N ILE A 134 1.99 -0.38 -8.45
CA ILE A 134 2.86 -1.26 -7.66
C ILE A 134 2.46 -1.11 -6.19
N PRO A 135 1.44 -1.85 -5.71
CA PRO A 135 0.88 -1.68 -4.36
C PRO A 135 1.77 -2.30 -3.26
N SER A 136 3.07 -2.16 -3.40
CA SER A 136 4.10 -2.59 -2.47
C SER A 136 5.00 -1.40 -2.14
N ALA A 137 4.82 -0.79 -0.97
CA ALA A 137 5.61 0.36 -0.56
C ALA A 137 7.12 0.05 -0.52
N ALA A 138 7.48 -1.10 0.04
CA ALA A 138 8.88 -1.51 0.11
C ALA A 138 9.46 -1.83 -1.28
N GLY A 139 8.72 -2.58 -2.11
CA GLY A 139 9.14 -2.89 -3.48
C GLY A 139 9.33 -1.62 -4.32
N LEU A 140 8.34 -0.70 -4.29
CA LEU A 140 8.46 0.57 -4.99
C LEU A 140 9.63 1.42 -4.48
N ALA A 141 9.83 1.52 -3.17
CA ALA A 141 10.95 2.27 -2.60
C ALA A 141 12.31 1.72 -3.08
N MET A 142 12.49 0.39 -3.10
CA MET A 142 13.71 -0.24 -3.62
C MET A 142 13.92 0.04 -5.11
N LEU A 143 12.85 -0.02 -5.92
CA LEU A 143 12.93 0.32 -7.35
C LEU A 143 13.29 1.78 -7.58
N LEU A 144 12.72 2.70 -6.79
CA LEU A 144 13.02 4.13 -6.88
C LEU A 144 14.43 4.46 -6.37
N LEU A 145 14.94 3.75 -5.35
CA LEU A 145 16.33 3.90 -4.90
C LEU A 145 17.31 3.53 -6.02
N VAL A 146 17.02 2.52 -6.82
CA VAL A 146 17.89 2.13 -7.95
C VAL A 146 17.73 3.08 -9.14
N ALA A 147 16.50 3.54 -9.45
CA ALA A 147 16.22 4.28 -10.66
C ALA A 147 16.19 5.81 -10.50
N LEU A 148 15.59 6.32 -9.41
CA LEU A 148 15.37 7.75 -9.19
C LEU A 148 16.50 8.39 -8.36
N TYR A 149 17.02 7.69 -7.35
CA TYR A 149 18.06 8.22 -6.48
C TYR A 149 19.31 8.72 -7.24
N PRO A 150 19.89 7.94 -8.20
CA PRO A 150 21.06 8.41 -8.98
C PRO A 150 20.74 9.66 -9.80
N ILE A 151 19.49 9.82 -10.27
CA ILE A 151 19.05 11.00 -11.04
C ILE A 151 19.00 12.22 -10.13
N LEU A 152 18.39 12.09 -8.96
CA LEU A 152 18.31 13.17 -7.95
C LEU A 152 19.71 13.61 -7.51
N LYS A 153 20.59 12.66 -7.20
CA LYS A 153 21.99 12.96 -6.85
C LYS A 153 22.74 13.65 -7.99
N GLY A 154 22.54 13.16 -9.23
CA GLY A 154 23.17 13.73 -10.43
C GLY A 154 22.77 15.17 -10.75
N VAL A 155 21.59 15.62 -10.34
CA VAL A 155 21.14 17.02 -10.49
C VAL A 155 21.44 17.89 -9.25
N GLY A 156 22.15 17.36 -8.25
CA GLY A 156 22.60 18.10 -7.06
C GLY A 156 21.62 18.13 -5.88
N VAL A 157 20.68 17.17 -5.80
CA VAL A 157 19.84 16.96 -4.62
C VAL A 157 20.64 16.20 -3.56
N SER A 158 20.54 16.61 -2.28
CA SER A 158 21.22 15.89 -1.20
C SER A 158 20.73 14.46 -1.03
N PRO A 159 21.54 13.52 -0.52
CA PRO A 159 21.15 12.17 -0.23
C PRO A 159 19.93 12.08 0.69
N ALA A 160 19.87 12.91 1.73
CA ALA A 160 18.76 12.98 2.68
C ALA A 160 17.45 13.39 2.00
N ALA A 161 17.47 14.43 1.16
CA ALA A 161 16.32 14.90 0.41
C ALA A 161 15.83 13.83 -0.61
N ALA A 162 16.75 13.15 -1.30
CA ALA A 162 16.41 12.09 -2.24
C ALA A 162 15.74 10.91 -1.54
N VAL A 163 16.27 10.44 -0.40
CA VAL A 163 15.67 9.36 0.38
C VAL A 163 14.33 9.78 0.99
N ALA A 164 14.20 11.02 1.46
CA ALA A 164 12.94 11.54 1.99
C ALA A 164 11.83 11.52 0.93
N VAL A 165 12.12 11.92 -0.30
CA VAL A 165 11.16 11.89 -1.41
C VAL A 165 10.78 10.45 -1.78
N ILE A 166 11.75 9.55 -1.88
CA ILE A 166 11.48 8.14 -2.18
C ILE A 166 10.63 7.50 -1.08
N GLY A 167 10.94 7.76 0.19
CA GLY A 167 10.17 7.24 1.33
C GLY A 167 8.74 7.75 1.37
N THR A 168 8.51 9.02 1.02
CA THR A 168 7.17 9.62 1.00
C THR A 168 6.38 9.28 -0.27
N SER A 169 7.04 8.77 -1.33
CA SER A 169 6.35 8.35 -2.56
C SER A 169 5.33 7.23 -2.35
N ALA A 170 5.46 6.44 -1.28
CA ALA A 170 4.49 5.42 -0.89
C ALA A 170 3.63 5.83 0.32
N GLY A 171 3.69 7.09 0.74
CA GLY A 171 3.00 7.60 1.92
C GLY A 171 1.47 7.67 1.80
N MET A 172 0.96 7.78 0.57
CA MET A 172 -0.48 7.76 0.31
C MET A 172 -0.86 6.51 -0.45
N THR A 173 -1.77 5.73 0.12
CA THR A 173 -2.31 4.53 -0.54
C THR A 173 -3.44 4.92 -1.48
N LEU A 174 -3.11 5.18 -2.74
CA LEU A 174 -4.05 5.60 -3.77
C LEU A 174 -4.42 4.44 -4.70
N GLY A 175 -5.61 4.55 -5.27
CA GLY A 175 -6.04 3.72 -6.39
C GLY A 175 -6.82 2.46 -6.03
N PRO A 176 -7.47 1.87 -7.04
CA PRO A 176 -8.38 0.74 -6.86
C PRO A 176 -7.66 -0.59 -6.55
N SER A 177 -6.35 -0.69 -6.73
CA SER A 177 -5.54 -1.84 -6.32
C SER A 177 -5.13 -1.80 -4.84
N SER A 178 -5.32 -0.66 -4.16
CA SER A 178 -5.02 -0.51 -2.73
C SER A 178 -6.03 -1.25 -1.85
N GLY A 179 -5.54 -2.04 -0.90
CA GLY A 179 -6.40 -2.75 0.06
C GLY A 179 -7.24 -1.82 0.92
N THR A 180 -6.70 -0.68 1.34
CA THR A 180 -7.40 0.33 2.16
C THR A 180 -8.48 1.04 1.37
N ALA A 181 -8.23 1.42 0.11
CA ALA A 181 -9.23 2.04 -0.75
C ALA A 181 -10.38 1.07 -1.07
N ASN A 182 -10.07 -0.20 -1.33
CA ASN A 182 -11.08 -1.23 -1.53
C ASN A 182 -11.94 -1.49 -0.27
N LEU A 183 -11.33 -1.47 0.92
CA LEU A 183 -12.08 -1.60 2.16
C LEU A 183 -13.04 -0.41 2.35
N ALA A 184 -12.55 0.80 2.13
CA ALA A 184 -13.36 2.01 2.24
C ALA A 184 -14.53 2.00 1.23
N ALA A 185 -14.27 1.64 -0.02
CA ALA A 185 -15.29 1.47 -1.05
C ALA A 185 -16.35 0.43 -0.64
N LYS A 186 -15.90 -0.73 -0.13
CA LYS A 186 -16.78 -1.81 0.32
C LYS A 186 -17.67 -1.38 1.50
N VAL A 187 -17.12 -0.68 2.49
CA VAL A 187 -17.87 -0.17 3.64
C VAL A 187 -18.88 0.89 3.20
N ALA A 188 -18.51 1.73 2.24
CA ALA A 188 -19.41 2.74 1.66
C ALA A 188 -20.45 2.17 0.68
N GLY A 189 -20.40 0.88 0.35
CA GLY A 189 -21.28 0.26 -0.64
C GLY A 189 -21.02 0.73 -2.08
N LEU A 190 -19.82 1.22 -2.36
CA LEU A 190 -19.40 1.79 -3.64
C LEU A 190 -18.54 0.82 -4.44
N ASP A 191 -18.56 0.98 -5.76
CA ASP A 191 -17.60 0.36 -6.65
C ASP A 191 -16.21 0.97 -6.40
N PRO A 192 -15.10 0.17 -6.36
CA PRO A 192 -13.75 0.68 -6.10
C PRO A 192 -13.29 1.77 -7.05
N ILE A 193 -13.66 1.71 -8.34
CA ILE A 193 -13.32 2.75 -9.32
C ILE A 193 -14.12 4.03 -9.08
N ILE A 194 -15.42 3.90 -8.79
CA ILE A 194 -16.26 5.05 -8.44
C ILE A 194 -15.73 5.73 -7.17
N TYR A 195 -15.42 4.95 -6.14
CA TYR A 195 -14.82 5.48 -4.92
C TYR A 195 -13.51 6.22 -5.21
N PHE A 196 -12.63 5.63 -6.00
CA PHE A 196 -11.36 6.26 -6.37
C PHE A 196 -11.56 7.58 -7.11
N VAL A 197 -12.37 7.60 -8.18
CA VAL A 197 -12.52 8.78 -9.05
C VAL A 197 -13.31 9.89 -8.38
N GLN A 198 -14.42 9.56 -7.71
CA GLN A 198 -15.36 10.58 -7.20
C GLN A 198 -15.05 11.04 -5.77
N TYR A 199 -14.38 10.23 -4.96
CA TYR A 199 -14.15 10.54 -3.54
C TYR A 199 -12.66 10.64 -3.20
N GLN A 200 -11.85 9.71 -3.66
CA GLN A 200 -10.44 9.69 -3.29
C GLN A 200 -9.62 10.73 -4.08
N LEU A 201 -9.78 10.81 -5.40
CA LEU A 201 -9.02 11.76 -6.24
C LEU A 201 -9.24 13.24 -5.87
N PRO A 202 -10.48 13.72 -5.62
CA PRO A 202 -10.69 15.12 -5.22
C PRO A 202 -9.97 15.53 -3.95
N VAL A 203 -9.74 14.59 -3.03
CA VAL A 203 -8.98 14.82 -1.79
C VAL A 203 -7.47 14.60 -2.03
N ALA A 204 -7.12 13.60 -2.83
CA ALA A 204 -5.74 13.24 -3.09
C ALA A 204 -5.00 14.33 -3.89
N ILE A 205 -5.61 14.90 -4.93
CA ILE A 205 -4.96 15.90 -5.79
C ILE A 205 -4.47 17.11 -4.98
N PRO A 206 -5.30 17.83 -4.20
CA PRO A 206 -4.81 18.96 -3.41
C PRO A 206 -3.78 18.53 -2.34
N THR A 207 -3.93 17.32 -1.77
CA THR A 207 -2.96 16.80 -0.80
C THR A 207 -1.62 16.52 -1.48
N LEU A 208 -1.61 15.91 -2.66
CA LEU A 208 -0.38 15.67 -3.43
C LEU A 208 0.33 16.98 -3.79
N ILE A 209 -0.42 18.00 -4.19
CA ILE A 209 0.11 19.33 -4.49
C ILE A 209 0.72 19.95 -3.21
N ALA A 210 0.01 19.90 -2.10
CA ALA A 210 0.51 20.44 -0.82
C ALA A 210 1.80 19.75 -0.39
N VAL A 211 1.86 18.41 -0.45
CA VAL A 211 3.08 17.64 -0.10
C VAL A 211 4.21 17.93 -1.09
N ALA A 212 3.93 18.05 -2.38
CA ALA A 212 4.91 18.43 -3.41
C ALA A 212 5.53 19.81 -3.13
N VAL A 213 4.68 20.79 -2.77
CA VAL A 213 5.11 22.14 -2.36
C VAL A 213 5.95 22.08 -1.06
N CYS A 214 5.50 21.30 -0.08
CA CYS A 214 6.29 21.07 1.14
C CYS A 214 7.67 20.47 0.81
N HIS A 215 7.75 19.47 -0.05
CA HIS A 215 9.03 18.91 -0.48
C HIS A 215 9.93 19.97 -1.12
N TYR A 216 9.39 20.80 -2.02
CA TYR A 216 10.17 21.85 -2.66
C TYR A 216 10.82 22.81 -1.65
N PHE A 217 10.04 23.32 -0.69
CA PHE A 217 10.54 24.32 0.26
C PHE A 217 11.37 23.70 1.38
N VAL A 218 10.91 22.58 1.96
CA VAL A 218 11.56 21.94 3.11
C VAL A 218 12.93 21.38 2.71
N GLN A 219 12.99 20.62 1.61
CA GLN A 219 14.26 20.03 1.18
C GLN A 219 15.25 21.12 0.75
N ARG A 220 14.78 22.14 0.02
CA ARG A 220 15.62 23.29 -0.33
C ARG A 220 16.15 24.04 0.89
N TYR A 221 15.36 24.13 1.96
CA TYR A 221 15.77 24.79 3.20
C TYR A 221 16.86 23.99 3.91
N TYR A 222 16.68 22.69 4.06
CA TYR A 222 17.65 21.83 4.74
C TYR A 222 18.93 21.64 3.92
N ASP A 223 18.85 21.48 2.62
CA ASP A 223 20.03 21.40 1.76
C ASP A 223 20.91 22.66 1.83
N ARG A 224 20.29 23.86 2.01
CA ARG A 224 21.01 25.11 2.19
C ARG A 224 21.70 25.24 3.56
N LYS A 225 21.20 24.55 4.57
CA LYS A 225 21.80 24.55 5.92
C LYS A 225 23.07 23.70 6.02
N GLY A 226 23.34 22.86 5.05
CA GLY A 226 24.54 22.03 5.03
C GLY A 226 24.54 20.92 6.10
N ASP A 227 23.35 20.51 6.59
CA ASP A 227 23.21 19.37 7.53
C ASP A 227 23.41 18.04 6.79
N ASP A 228 24.51 17.89 6.04
CA ASP A 228 24.89 16.66 5.36
C ASP A 228 25.41 15.60 6.36
N VAL A 229 24.51 15.06 7.18
CA VAL A 229 24.81 13.98 8.15
C VAL A 229 25.01 12.62 7.47
N TYR A 230 24.73 12.50 6.17
CA TYR A 230 24.75 11.22 5.44
C TYR A 230 25.70 11.24 4.23
N GLN A 231 27.01 11.12 4.49
CA GLN A 231 28.00 10.94 3.42
C GLN A 231 28.06 9.50 2.86
N ASP A 232 27.47 8.49 3.54
CA ASP A 232 27.70 7.08 3.26
C ASP A 232 26.50 6.30 2.66
N ALA A 233 25.56 6.96 2.00
CA ALA A 233 24.46 6.26 1.31
C ALA A 233 24.90 5.59 -0.03
N ASP A 234 26.18 5.53 -0.31
CA ASP A 234 26.72 5.02 -1.58
C ASP A 234 26.67 3.48 -1.72
N GLN A 235 26.20 2.75 -0.69
CA GLN A 235 26.14 1.27 -0.70
C GLN A 235 24.71 0.71 -0.82
N VAL A 236 23.84 1.31 -1.60
CA VAL A 236 22.65 0.58 -2.03
C VAL A 236 23.08 -0.44 -3.07
N GLN A 237 23.38 -1.67 -2.64
CA GLN A 237 23.61 -2.78 -3.55
C GLN A 237 22.39 -2.94 -4.44
N ALA A 238 22.51 -2.51 -5.69
CA ALA A 238 21.49 -2.73 -6.69
C ALA A 238 21.33 -4.24 -6.88
N LYS A 239 20.21 -4.79 -6.43
CA LYS A 239 19.83 -6.16 -6.75
C LYS A 239 19.84 -6.28 -8.27
N GLU A 240 20.55 -7.26 -8.81
CA GLU A 240 20.55 -7.52 -10.26
C GLU A 240 19.11 -7.70 -10.73
N VAL A 241 18.66 -6.77 -11.55
CA VAL A 241 17.29 -6.78 -12.09
C VAL A 241 17.36 -7.30 -13.51
N PRO A 242 16.52 -8.29 -13.88
CA PRO A 242 16.49 -8.82 -15.23
C PRO A 242 16.30 -7.70 -16.25
N SER A 243 17.15 -7.66 -17.29
CA SER A 243 16.94 -6.75 -18.41
C SER A 243 15.83 -7.31 -19.28
N VAL A 244 14.69 -6.63 -19.31
CA VAL A 244 13.50 -7.03 -20.08
C VAL A 244 13.16 -5.98 -21.13
N PRO A 245 12.48 -6.37 -22.22
CA PRO A 245 12.01 -5.42 -23.23
C PRO A 245 11.12 -4.34 -22.62
N VAL A 246 11.16 -3.15 -23.19
CA VAL A 246 10.44 -1.96 -22.71
C VAL A 246 8.93 -2.17 -22.61
N TRP A 247 8.33 -2.97 -23.49
CA TRP A 247 6.90 -3.27 -23.51
C TRP A 247 6.41 -4.03 -22.26
N TYR A 248 7.30 -4.66 -21.49
CA TYR A 248 6.96 -5.28 -20.18
C TYR A 248 6.37 -4.26 -19.19
N ALA A 249 6.68 -3.00 -19.34
CA ALA A 249 6.10 -1.91 -18.54
C ALA A 249 4.57 -1.82 -18.61
N VAL A 250 3.96 -2.42 -19.63
CA VAL A 250 2.50 -2.44 -19.79
C VAL A 250 1.84 -3.41 -18.79
N PHE A 251 2.49 -4.52 -18.45
CA PHE A 251 1.89 -5.56 -17.61
C PHE A 251 1.37 -5.08 -16.25
N PRO A 252 2.13 -4.32 -15.46
CA PRO A 252 1.63 -3.80 -14.18
C PRO A 252 0.44 -2.85 -14.33
N LEU A 253 0.27 -2.21 -15.50
CA LEU A 253 -0.82 -1.27 -15.79
C LEU A 253 -2.12 -1.97 -16.17
N LEU A 254 -2.04 -3.20 -16.72
CA LEU A 254 -3.20 -3.91 -17.27
C LEU A 254 -4.34 -4.12 -16.25
N PRO A 255 -4.12 -4.52 -14.99
CA PRO A 255 -5.22 -4.72 -14.06
C PRO A 255 -6.05 -3.45 -13.86
N ILE A 256 -5.39 -2.29 -13.69
CA ILE A 256 -6.07 -1.00 -13.51
C ILE A 256 -6.80 -0.61 -14.80
N ALA A 257 -6.17 -0.79 -15.96
CA ALA A 257 -6.79 -0.51 -17.24
C ALA A 257 -8.07 -1.33 -17.45
N LEU A 258 -8.02 -2.64 -17.16
CA LEU A 258 -9.19 -3.52 -17.25
C LEU A 258 -10.28 -3.11 -16.26
N MET A 259 -9.92 -2.78 -15.02
CA MET A 259 -10.89 -2.33 -14.02
C MET A 259 -11.58 -1.02 -14.44
N ILE A 260 -10.87 -0.08 -15.08
CA ILE A 260 -11.46 1.15 -15.60
C ILE A 260 -12.39 0.83 -16.77
N ILE A 261 -11.96 0.02 -17.74
CA ILE A 261 -12.75 -0.35 -18.91
C ILE A 261 -14.05 -1.06 -18.52
N PHE A 262 -13.98 -2.02 -17.60
CA PHE A 262 -15.14 -2.79 -17.12
C PHE A 262 -15.76 -2.21 -15.84
N SER A 263 -15.64 -0.91 -15.64
CA SER A 263 -16.32 -0.17 -14.58
C SER A 263 -17.64 0.45 -15.08
N LYS A 264 -18.43 0.94 -14.13
CA LYS A 264 -19.64 1.73 -14.46
C LYS A 264 -19.34 3.01 -15.24
N LEU A 265 -18.08 3.43 -15.32
CA LEU A 265 -17.68 4.65 -16.06
C LEU A 265 -17.60 4.41 -17.57
N VAL A 266 -17.31 3.18 -18.02
CA VAL A 266 -17.10 2.88 -19.46
C VAL A 266 -18.05 1.76 -19.91
N ILE A 267 -17.89 0.53 -19.41
CA ILE A 267 -18.74 -0.61 -19.75
C ILE A 267 -19.48 -1.08 -18.51
N SER A 268 -20.72 -0.63 -18.34
CA SER A 268 -21.53 -0.94 -17.16
C SER A 268 -22.16 -2.34 -17.16
N THR A 269 -22.21 -3.00 -18.30
CA THR A 269 -22.86 -4.30 -18.49
C THR A 269 -22.04 -5.48 -17.93
N VAL A 270 -20.72 -5.33 -17.88
CA VAL A 270 -19.80 -6.35 -17.36
C VAL A 270 -19.12 -5.80 -16.11
N LYS A 271 -19.13 -6.58 -15.03
CA LYS A 271 -18.44 -6.20 -13.78
C LYS A 271 -17.20 -7.05 -13.64
N LEU A 272 -16.05 -6.40 -13.51
CA LEU A 272 -14.78 -7.06 -13.22
C LEU A 272 -14.33 -6.68 -11.80
N ASP A 273 -14.29 -7.66 -10.91
CA ASP A 273 -13.77 -7.47 -9.55
C ASP A 273 -12.26 -7.27 -9.57
N THR A 274 -11.75 -6.51 -8.59
CA THR A 274 -10.31 -6.20 -8.46
C THR A 274 -9.44 -7.46 -8.44
N ILE A 275 -9.85 -8.47 -7.67
CA ILE A 275 -9.10 -9.72 -7.53
C ILE A 275 -9.11 -10.49 -8.86
N ALA A 276 -10.26 -10.53 -9.53
CA ALA A 276 -10.40 -11.20 -10.84
C ALA A 276 -9.53 -10.51 -11.90
N ALA A 277 -9.46 -9.18 -11.92
CA ALA A 277 -8.58 -8.43 -12.81
C ALA A 277 -7.10 -8.77 -12.59
N LEU A 278 -6.67 -8.84 -11.32
CA LEU A 278 -5.29 -9.22 -10.97
C LEU A 278 -4.96 -10.64 -11.44
N PHE A 279 -5.82 -11.61 -11.15
CA PHE A 279 -5.59 -13.02 -11.56
C PHE A 279 -5.62 -13.19 -13.07
N LEU A 280 -6.55 -12.52 -13.77
CA LEU A 280 -6.63 -12.59 -15.24
C LEU A 280 -5.32 -12.12 -15.86
N VAL A 281 -4.83 -10.96 -15.46
CA VAL A 281 -3.57 -10.43 -15.97
C VAL A 281 -2.39 -11.31 -15.55
N TRP A 282 -2.39 -11.83 -14.32
CA TRP A 282 -1.33 -12.71 -13.84
C TRP A 282 -1.20 -13.97 -14.70
N VAL A 283 -2.32 -14.63 -14.99
CA VAL A 283 -2.35 -15.81 -15.89
C VAL A 283 -1.87 -15.43 -17.30
N LEU A 284 -2.34 -14.29 -17.83
CA LEU A 284 -1.93 -13.82 -19.15
C LEU A 284 -0.41 -13.60 -19.21
N VAL A 285 0.17 -12.96 -18.19
CA VAL A 285 1.61 -12.70 -18.15
C VAL A 285 2.41 -13.98 -17.98
N ILE A 286 1.93 -14.96 -17.18
CA ILE A 286 2.57 -16.26 -17.08
C ILE A 286 2.61 -16.96 -18.45
N LEU A 287 1.52 -16.91 -19.22
CA LEU A 287 1.47 -17.49 -20.56
C LEU A 287 2.48 -16.81 -21.50
N VAL A 288 2.58 -15.50 -21.47
CA VAL A 288 3.57 -14.74 -22.25
C VAL A 288 5.00 -15.12 -21.87
N GLU A 289 5.30 -15.24 -20.57
CA GLU A 289 6.61 -15.68 -20.09
C GLU A 289 6.95 -17.12 -20.52
N LEU A 290 5.98 -18.01 -20.46
CA LEU A 290 6.17 -19.41 -20.91
C LEU A 290 6.51 -19.48 -22.42
N ILE A 291 5.85 -18.65 -23.23
CA ILE A 291 6.14 -18.56 -24.67
C ILE A 291 7.55 -18.00 -24.88
N ARG A 292 7.88 -16.91 -24.17
CA ARG A 292 9.21 -16.28 -24.28
C ARG A 292 10.34 -17.17 -23.84
N LEU A 293 10.19 -17.92 -22.76
CA LEU A 293 11.22 -18.82 -22.24
C LEU A 293 11.40 -20.10 -23.07
N ARG A 294 10.40 -20.43 -23.90
CA ARG A 294 10.48 -21.57 -24.83
C ARG A 294 11.03 -21.22 -26.21
N SER A 295 11.08 -19.91 -26.55
CA SER A 295 11.76 -19.50 -27.79
C SER A 295 13.28 -19.43 -27.53
N PRO A 296 14.09 -20.12 -28.37
CA PRO A 296 15.54 -20.14 -28.23
C PRO A 296 16.17 -18.73 -28.44
#